data_bbb1586f7155275c6c1f0bb8b2570287
#
_entry.id   bbb1586f7155275c6c1f0bb8b2570287
#
_cell.length_a   1.000
_cell.length_b   1.000
_cell.length_c   1.000
_cell.angle_alpha   90.00
_cell.angle_beta   90.00
_cell.angle_gamma   90.00
#
_symmetry.space_group_name_H-M   'P 1'
#
loop_
_entity.id
_entity.type
_entity.pdbx_description
1 polymer ?
#
loop_
_entity_poly.entity_id
_entity_poly.type
_entity_poly.pdbx_seq_one_letter_code
_entity_poly.pdbx_strand_id
1 'polypeptide(L)'
;MWGMIFLFASGLALGRLVIETEAVKQMAAIISHYPLHDGIFLMGAFCLFSVCMTELSSNTAAVSISIPVTLGITEALGISPFPYLLAAVVSSCCAYVLPVSTRAIPVGYGLNAAAQMREGLKLTVITWCTVTCTCFFCMKFFPLFNGW
;
A
#
# COMPACT_ATOMS: atom_id res chain seq x y z
N MET A 1 11.59 10.79 19.62
CA MET A 1 12.06 9.93 18.52
C MET A 1 11.93 8.42 18.77
N TRP A 2 11.88 7.96 20.01
CA TRP A 2 11.71 6.54 20.34
C TRP A 2 10.48 5.88 19.72
N GLY A 3 9.35 6.59 19.66
CA GLY A 3 8.12 6.08 19.05
C GLY A 3 8.26 5.66 17.57
N MET A 4 9.04 6.37 16.78
CA MET A 4 9.31 6.00 15.40
C MET A 4 10.19 4.75 15.32
N ILE A 5 11.20 4.62 16.19
CA ILE A 5 12.07 3.44 16.25
C ILE A 5 11.23 2.19 16.59
N PHE A 6 10.37 2.28 17.62
CA PHE A 6 9.47 1.17 17.97
C PHE A 6 8.47 0.86 16.87
N LEU A 7 7.97 1.86 16.15
CA LEU A 7 7.05 1.66 15.02
C LEU A 7 7.72 0.85 13.90
N PHE A 8 8.94 1.24 13.50
CA PHE A 8 9.68 0.50 12.47
C PHE A 8 10.09 -0.89 12.94
N ALA A 9 10.56 -1.01 14.18
CA ALA A 9 10.92 -2.31 14.77
C ALA A 9 9.72 -3.26 14.81
N SER A 10 8.54 -2.78 15.20
CA SER A 10 7.32 -3.59 15.23
C SER A 10 6.84 -3.97 13.82
N GLY A 11 6.96 -3.06 12.84
CA GLY A 11 6.68 -3.36 11.44
C GLY A 11 7.59 -4.46 10.87
N LEU A 12 8.89 -4.38 11.14
CA LEU A 12 9.85 -5.41 10.73
C LEU A 12 9.60 -6.76 11.45
N ALA A 13 9.28 -6.73 12.75
CA ALA A 13 8.92 -7.93 13.50
C ALA A 13 7.64 -8.58 12.98
N LEU A 14 6.61 -7.77 12.67
CA LEU A 14 5.38 -8.25 12.04
C LEU A 14 5.66 -8.85 10.66
N GLY A 15 6.51 -8.21 9.86
CA GLY A 15 6.93 -8.72 8.56
C GLY A 15 7.60 -10.09 8.66
N ARG A 16 8.52 -10.28 9.61
CA ARG A 16 9.12 -11.58 9.88
C ARG A 16 8.10 -12.63 10.30
N LEU A 17 7.21 -12.29 11.23
CA LEU A 17 6.13 -13.18 11.64
C LEU A 17 5.25 -13.62 10.47
N VAL A 18 4.88 -12.69 9.58
CA VAL A 18 4.06 -12.98 8.39
C VAL A 18 4.79 -13.93 7.43
N ILE A 19 6.11 -13.79 7.28
CA ILE A 19 6.93 -14.68 6.45
C ILE A 19 7.09 -16.06 7.12
N GLU A 20 7.36 -16.11 8.42
CA GLU A 20 7.62 -17.36 9.17
C GLU A 20 6.35 -18.19 9.44
N THR A 21 5.19 -17.58 9.55
CA THR A 21 3.91 -18.24 9.92
C THR A 21 3.15 -18.89 8.77
N GLU A 22 3.76 -19.06 7.59
CA GLU A 22 3.08 -19.58 6.38
C GLU A 22 1.84 -18.78 5.94
N ALA A 23 1.48 -17.70 6.64
CA ALA A 23 0.38 -16.82 6.24
C ALA A 23 0.58 -16.27 4.83
N VAL A 24 1.82 -15.97 4.48
CA VAL A 24 2.21 -15.56 3.11
C VAL A 24 1.92 -16.66 2.10
N LYS A 25 2.23 -17.93 2.43
CA LYS A 25 1.94 -19.06 1.52
C LYS A 25 0.45 -19.25 1.30
N GLN A 26 -0.36 -19.09 2.35
CA GLN A 26 -1.81 -19.16 2.24
C GLN A 26 -2.37 -17.99 1.41
N MET A 27 -1.88 -16.77 1.64
CA MET A 27 -2.24 -15.61 0.85
C MET A 27 -1.82 -15.76 -0.62
N ALA A 28 -0.58 -16.22 -0.86
CA ALA A 28 -0.10 -16.50 -2.20
C ALA A 28 -0.92 -17.61 -2.88
N ALA A 29 -1.31 -18.66 -2.16
CA ALA A 29 -2.18 -19.72 -2.70
C ALA A 29 -3.57 -19.20 -3.07
N ILE A 30 -4.15 -18.28 -2.28
CA ILE A 30 -5.42 -17.63 -2.62
C ILE A 30 -5.24 -16.75 -3.86
N ILE A 31 -4.19 -15.94 -3.91
CA ILE A 31 -3.87 -15.06 -5.04
C ILE A 31 -3.60 -15.90 -6.30
N SER A 32 -2.91 -17.03 -6.18
CA SER A 32 -2.61 -17.94 -7.30
C SER A 32 -3.85 -18.63 -7.89
N HIS A 33 -4.93 -18.70 -7.14
CA HIS A 33 -6.20 -19.23 -7.64
C HIS A 33 -6.97 -18.24 -8.52
N TYR A 34 -6.62 -16.96 -8.44
CA TYR A 34 -7.18 -15.91 -9.27
C TYR A 34 -6.16 -15.52 -10.36
N PRO A 35 -6.57 -14.97 -11.52
CA PRO A 35 -5.65 -14.49 -12.58
C PRO A 35 -4.90 -13.21 -12.17
N LEU A 36 -4.44 -13.16 -10.93
CA LEU A 36 -3.74 -12.03 -10.29
C LEU A 36 -2.22 -12.26 -10.24
N HIS A 37 -1.70 -13.25 -10.98
CA HIS A 37 -0.33 -13.74 -10.82
C HIS A 37 0.75 -12.72 -11.15
N ASP A 38 0.49 -11.84 -12.09
CA ASP A 38 1.45 -10.81 -12.50
C ASP A 38 0.71 -9.67 -13.22
N GLY A 39 1.18 -8.45 -13.03
CA GLY A 39 0.71 -7.33 -13.79
C GLY A 39 -0.17 -6.34 -13.02
N ILE A 40 -1.05 -5.65 -13.76
CA ILE A 40 -1.79 -4.48 -13.29
C ILE A 40 -2.75 -4.79 -12.14
N PHE A 41 -3.34 -5.99 -12.11
CA PHE A 41 -4.29 -6.36 -11.06
C PHE A 41 -3.61 -6.57 -9.72
N LEU A 42 -2.46 -7.26 -9.69
CA LEU A 42 -1.68 -7.44 -8.47
C LEU A 42 -1.13 -6.09 -7.98
N MET A 43 -0.64 -5.26 -8.90
CA MET A 43 -0.20 -3.89 -8.59
C MET A 43 -1.34 -3.08 -7.97
N GLY A 44 -2.53 -3.12 -8.57
CA GLY A 44 -3.72 -2.45 -8.06
C GLY A 44 -4.14 -2.94 -6.68
N ALA A 45 -4.02 -4.25 -6.43
CA ALA A 45 -4.34 -4.84 -5.12
C ALA A 45 -3.40 -4.33 -4.02
N PHE A 46 -2.09 -4.26 -4.27
CA PHE A 46 -1.13 -3.70 -3.31
C PHE A 46 -1.35 -2.20 -3.09
N CYS A 47 -1.62 -1.44 -4.16
CA CYS A 47 -1.96 -0.02 -4.04
C CYS A 47 -3.22 0.17 -3.20
N LEU A 48 -4.28 -0.60 -3.45
CA LEU A 48 -5.53 -0.53 -2.70
C LEU A 48 -5.34 -0.89 -1.23
N PHE A 49 -4.61 -1.97 -0.95
CA PHE A 49 -4.27 -2.36 0.41
C PHE A 49 -3.56 -1.23 1.16
N SER A 50 -2.54 -0.63 0.54
CA SER A 50 -1.77 0.46 1.14
C SER A 50 -2.62 1.71 1.37
N VAL A 51 -3.51 2.07 0.43
CA VAL A 51 -4.47 3.17 0.59
C VAL A 51 -5.43 2.89 1.75
N CYS A 52 -5.99 1.69 1.86
CA CYS A 52 -6.86 1.34 2.99
C CYS A 52 -6.13 1.43 4.33
N MET A 53 -4.89 0.96 4.40
CA MET A 53 -4.08 1.05 5.62
C MET A 53 -3.80 2.51 6.00
N THR A 54 -3.46 3.37 5.05
CA THR A 54 -3.16 4.77 5.35
C THR A 54 -4.39 5.62 5.66
N GLU A 55 -5.57 5.24 5.18
CA GLU A 55 -6.83 5.89 5.61
C GLU A 55 -7.11 5.66 7.09
N LEU A 56 -6.83 4.46 7.60
CA LEU A 56 -7.10 4.06 8.97
C LEU A 56 -5.98 4.43 9.94
N SER A 57 -4.77 4.69 9.44
CA SER A 57 -3.58 4.93 10.26
C SER A 57 -2.76 6.13 9.75
N SER A 58 -1.57 6.33 10.28
CA SER A 58 -0.61 7.29 9.71
C SER A 58 0.10 6.70 8.50
N ASN A 59 0.54 7.56 7.56
CA ASN A 59 1.29 7.13 6.38
C ASN A 59 2.51 6.27 6.76
N THR A 60 3.22 6.65 7.82
CA THR A 60 4.40 5.92 8.31
C THR A 60 4.03 4.52 8.81
N ALA A 61 2.92 4.40 9.55
CA ALA A 61 2.44 3.10 10.03
C ALA A 61 1.96 2.24 8.85
N ALA A 62 1.25 2.82 7.89
CA ALA A 62 0.81 2.13 6.68
C ALA A 62 1.99 1.57 5.88
N VAL A 63 3.05 2.37 5.65
CA VAL A 63 4.28 1.92 4.98
C VAL A 63 4.93 0.78 5.74
N SER A 64 5.05 0.88 7.07
CA SER A 64 5.70 -0.14 7.92
C SER A 64 4.99 -1.50 7.85
N ILE A 65 3.68 -1.51 7.57
CA ILE A 65 2.89 -2.73 7.39
C ILE A 65 2.90 -3.19 5.92
N SER A 66 2.76 -2.26 4.99
CA SER A 66 2.62 -2.58 3.56
C SER A 66 3.89 -3.16 2.97
N ILE A 67 5.08 -2.68 3.37
CA ILE A 67 6.37 -3.18 2.86
C ILE A 67 6.57 -4.68 3.14
N PRO A 68 6.52 -5.18 4.40
CA PRO A 68 6.75 -6.59 4.67
C PRO A 68 5.68 -7.50 4.06
N VAL A 69 4.42 -7.05 4.02
CA VAL A 69 3.33 -7.81 3.39
C VAL A 69 3.57 -7.94 1.87
N THR A 70 3.88 -6.83 1.21
CA THR A 70 4.18 -6.84 -0.23
C THR A 70 5.40 -7.69 -0.55
N LEU A 71 6.49 -7.55 0.23
CA LEU A 71 7.71 -8.32 0.06
C LEU A 71 7.44 -9.83 0.19
N GLY A 72 6.77 -10.23 1.27
CA GLY A 72 6.47 -11.64 1.50
C GLY A 72 5.62 -12.27 0.39
N ILE A 73 4.60 -11.56 -0.11
CA ILE A 73 3.75 -12.07 -1.19
C ILE A 73 4.53 -12.15 -2.50
N THR A 74 5.32 -11.13 -2.86
CA THR A 74 6.11 -11.13 -4.10
C THR A 74 7.20 -12.20 -4.09
N GLU A 75 7.86 -12.45 -2.94
CA GLU A 75 8.80 -13.57 -2.78
C GLU A 75 8.11 -14.93 -2.95
N ALA A 76 6.93 -15.11 -2.34
CA ALA A 76 6.17 -16.35 -2.46
C ALA A 76 5.68 -16.63 -3.90
N LEU A 77 5.43 -15.56 -4.68
CA LEU A 77 5.06 -15.66 -6.10
C LEU A 77 6.28 -15.76 -7.04
N GLY A 78 7.51 -15.57 -6.53
CA GLY A 78 8.73 -15.61 -7.33
C GLY A 78 8.88 -14.45 -8.32
N ILE A 79 8.27 -13.30 -8.01
CA ILE A 79 8.30 -12.09 -8.85
C ILE A 79 9.19 -11.00 -8.21
N SER A 80 9.71 -10.09 -9.05
CA SER A 80 10.54 -8.98 -8.57
C SER A 80 9.74 -8.08 -7.60
N PRO A 81 10.17 -7.87 -6.34
CA PRO A 81 9.40 -7.11 -5.36
C PRO A 81 9.43 -5.60 -5.58
N PHE A 82 10.48 -5.09 -6.22
CA PHE A 82 10.76 -3.64 -6.29
C PHE A 82 9.63 -2.78 -6.85
N PRO A 83 9.02 -3.10 -8.01
CA PRO A 83 7.93 -2.28 -8.55
C PRO A 83 6.69 -2.26 -7.65
N TYR A 84 6.38 -3.37 -7.02
CA TYR A 84 5.23 -3.49 -6.11
C TYR A 84 5.47 -2.77 -4.78
N LEU A 85 6.70 -2.83 -4.26
CA LEU A 85 7.10 -2.06 -3.08
C LEU A 85 7.00 -0.56 -3.33
N LEU A 86 7.49 -0.09 -4.47
CA LEU A 86 7.39 1.32 -4.83
C LEU A 86 5.93 1.77 -4.93
N ALA A 87 5.09 0.98 -5.57
CA ALA A 87 3.66 1.25 -5.70
C ALA A 87 2.96 1.31 -4.33
N ALA A 88 3.27 0.37 -3.43
CA ALA A 88 2.73 0.33 -2.07
C ALA A 88 3.16 1.55 -1.25
N VAL A 89 4.43 1.95 -1.31
CA VAL A 89 4.96 3.13 -0.61
C VAL A 89 4.31 4.43 -1.10
N VAL A 90 4.24 4.62 -2.42
CA VAL A 90 3.60 5.81 -3.01
C VAL A 90 2.12 5.87 -2.63
N SER A 91 1.42 4.75 -2.71
CA SER A 91 0.00 4.64 -2.35
C SER A 91 -0.26 4.92 -0.88
N SER A 92 0.67 4.58 0.02
CA SER A 92 0.56 4.87 1.45
C SER A 92 0.58 6.37 1.77
N CYS A 93 1.01 7.22 0.85
CA CYS A 93 0.95 8.68 1.00
C CYS A 93 -0.37 9.28 0.49
N CYS A 94 -1.24 8.47 -0.13
CA CYS A 94 -2.44 8.91 -0.84
C CYS A 94 -3.71 8.63 -0.03
N ALA A 95 -3.91 9.37 1.07
CA ALA A 95 -5.09 9.24 1.91
C ALA A 95 -5.88 10.56 1.91
N TYR A 96 -7.15 10.52 1.54
CA TYR A 96 -7.97 11.71 1.35
C TYR A 96 -9.37 11.62 1.95
N VAL A 97 -9.84 10.42 2.33
CA VAL A 97 -11.23 10.18 2.74
C VAL A 97 -11.47 10.61 4.18
N LEU A 98 -10.72 10.03 5.12
CA LEU A 98 -10.97 10.25 6.53
C LEU A 98 -10.32 11.54 7.04
N PRO A 99 -11.07 12.40 7.77
CA PRO A 99 -10.54 13.59 8.41
C PRO A 99 -9.74 13.23 9.68
N VAL A 100 -8.64 12.49 9.49
CA VAL A 100 -7.75 12.05 10.58
C VAL A 100 -6.41 12.74 10.45
N SER A 101 -5.73 13.01 11.57
CA SER A 101 -4.44 13.68 11.61
C SER A 101 -4.52 15.09 10.98
N THR A 102 -3.60 15.45 10.09
CA THR A 102 -3.57 16.76 9.43
C THR A 102 -4.78 17.05 8.55
N ARG A 103 -5.46 16.03 8.08
CA ARG A 103 -6.69 16.14 7.26
C ARG A 103 -7.91 16.59 8.05
N ALA A 104 -7.87 16.54 9.39
CA ALA A 104 -8.91 17.09 10.25
C ALA A 104 -8.87 18.64 10.34
N ILE A 105 -7.77 19.27 9.93
CA ILE A 105 -7.59 20.72 10.02
C ILE A 105 -8.69 21.48 9.28
N PRO A 106 -9.02 21.20 7.99
CA PRO A 106 -10.10 21.90 7.28
C PRO A 106 -11.46 21.77 7.95
N VAL A 107 -11.74 20.61 8.55
CA VAL A 107 -12.99 20.36 9.30
C VAL A 107 -13.02 21.22 10.56
N GLY A 108 -11.90 21.39 11.25
CA GLY A 108 -11.75 22.31 12.39
C GLY A 108 -12.00 23.76 12.01
N TYR A 109 -11.76 24.15 10.77
CA TYR A 109 -12.06 25.50 10.24
C TYR A 109 -13.46 25.62 9.60
N GLY A 110 -14.34 24.63 9.81
CA GLY A 110 -15.75 24.72 9.41
C GLY A 110 -16.10 23.99 8.12
N LEU A 111 -15.17 23.24 7.48
CA LEU A 111 -15.52 22.39 6.36
C LEU A 111 -16.40 21.23 6.85
N ASN A 112 -17.48 20.94 6.09
CA ASN A 112 -18.33 19.79 6.42
C ASN A 112 -17.57 18.48 6.20
N ALA A 113 -17.42 17.67 7.26
CA ALA A 113 -16.71 16.40 7.22
C ALA A 113 -17.31 15.43 6.18
N ALA A 114 -18.63 15.39 6.02
CA ALA A 114 -19.28 14.53 5.03
C ALA A 114 -18.95 14.97 3.59
N ALA A 115 -18.85 16.28 3.34
CA ALA A 115 -18.42 16.81 2.05
C ALA A 115 -16.95 16.44 1.77
N GLN A 116 -16.07 16.58 2.74
CA GLN A 116 -14.66 16.17 2.62
C GLN A 116 -14.55 14.67 2.31
N MET A 117 -15.27 13.82 3.01
CA MET A 117 -15.24 12.37 2.77
C MET A 117 -15.74 12.01 1.36
N ARG A 118 -16.79 12.66 0.89
CA ARG A 118 -17.37 12.41 -0.44
C ARG A 118 -16.40 12.79 -1.57
N GLU A 119 -15.78 13.95 -1.46
CA GLU A 119 -14.81 14.40 -2.48
C GLU A 119 -13.48 13.65 -2.32
N GLY A 120 -13.08 13.36 -1.09
CA GLY A 120 -11.90 12.53 -0.79
C GLY A 120 -11.99 11.13 -1.41
N LEU A 121 -13.17 10.48 -1.36
CA LEU A 121 -13.36 9.17 -1.98
C LEU A 121 -13.14 9.20 -3.50
N LYS A 122 -13.64 10.22 -4.18
CA LYS A 122 -13.43 10.40 -5.63
C LYS A 122 -11.92 10.57 -5.92
N LEU A 123 -11.26 11.40 -5.13
CA LEU A 123 -9.83 11.65 -5.28
C LEU A 123 -9.00 10.39 -5.01
N THR A 124 -9.36 9.60 -4.00
CA THR A 124 -8.72 8.33 -3.68
C THR A 124 -8.81 7.35 -4.85
N VAL A 125 -10.00 7.21 -5.48
CA VAL A 125 -10.16 6.33 -6.65
C VAL A 125 -9.32 6.81 -7.82
N ILE A 126 -9.33 8.11 -8.13
CA ILE A 126 -8.52 8.68 -9.20
C ILE A 126 -7.02 8.45 -8.94
N THR A 127 -6.56 8.71 -7.73
CA THR A 127 -5.16 8.54 -7.35
C THR A 127 -4.75 7.08 -7.36
N TRP A 128 -5.60 6.18 -6.87
CA TRP A 128 -5.36 4.73 -6.94
C TRP A 128 -5.18 4.25 -8.38
N CYS A 129 -6.08 4.63 -9.29
CA CYS A 129 -5.96 4.31 -10.71
C CYS A 129 -4.66 4.90 -11.31
N THR A 130 -4.37 6.17 -11.02
CA THR A 130 -3.19 6.85 -11.56
C THR A 130 -1.90 6.20 -11.09
N VAL A 131 -1.75 5.94 -9.78
CA VAL A 131 -0.56 5.29 -9.23
C VAL A 131 -0.39 3.89 -9.80
N THR A 132 -1.47 3.09 -9.83
CA THR A 132 -1.43 1.74 -10.40
C THR A 132 -0.98 1.75 -11.86
N CYS A 133 -1.58 2.60 -12.70
CA CYS A 133 -1.21 2.70 -14.10
C CYS A 133 0.22 3.20 -14.30
N THR A 134 0.64 4.21 -13.53
CA THR A 134 2.00 4.78 -13.63
C THR A 134 3.06 3.76 -13.22
N CYS A 135 2.87 3.09 -12.07
CA CYS A 135 3.82 2.08 -11.60
C CYS A 135 3.88 0.88 -12.54
N PHE A 136 2.74 0.44 -13.09
CA PHE A 136 2.69 -0.62 -14.08
C PHE A 136 3.38 -0.23 -15.39
N PHE A 137 3.17 0.99 -15.86
CA PHE A 137 3.87 1.53 -17.02
C PHE A 137 5.38 1.58 -16.79
N CYS A 138 5.83 2.09 -15.64
CA CYS A 138 7.24 2.12 -15.26
C CYS A 138 7.84 0.71 -15.23
N MET A 139 7.15 -0.27 -14.66
CA MET A 139 7.57 -1.66 -14.63
C MET A 139 7.77 -2.24 -16.04
N LYS A 140 6.88 -1.88 -16.98
CA LYS A 140 6.91 -2.43 -18.34
C LYS A 140 7.94 -1.75 -19.26
N PHE A 141 8.16 -0.44 -19.11
CA PHE A 141 8.99 0.35 -20.03
C PHE A 141 10.41 0.59 -19.51
N PHE A 142 10.65 0.48 -18.21
CA PHE A 142 11.97 0.72 -17.63
C PHE A 142 12.57 -0.60 -17.11
N PRO A 143 13.55 -1.18 -17.82
CA PRO A 143 14.17 -2.45 -17.39
C PRO A 143 14.88 -2.34 -16.04
N LEU A 144 15.21 -1.13 -15.59
CA LEU A 144 15.78 -0.89 -14.26
C LEU A 144 14.87 -1.33 -13.12
N PHE A 145 13.55 -1.36 -13.34
CA PHE A 145 12.55 -1.80 -12.35
C PHE A 145 12.42 -3.32 -12.23
N ASN A 146 12.92 -4.07 -13.23
CA ASN A 146 12.81 -5.53 -13.28
C ASN A 146 14.13 -6.23 -12.92
N GLY A 147 15.20 -5.48 -12.66
CA GLY A 147 16.57 -5.98 -12.58
C GLY A 147 17.16 -6.22 -11.18
N TRP A 148 16.33 -6.35 -10.14
CA TRP A 148 16.75 -6.69 -8.78
C TRP A 148 16.02 -7.91 -8.27
#